data_1607dd8ec1bd4e7c7e843e45bbe839e0
#
_entry.id   1607dd8ec1bd4e7c7e843e45bbe839e0
#
_cell.length_a   1.000
_cell.length_b   1.000
_cell.length_c   1.000
_cell.angle_alpha   90.00
_cell.angle_beta   90.00
_cell.angle_gamma   90.00
#
_symmetry.space_group_name_H-M   'P 1'
#
loop_
_entity.id
_entity.type
_entity.pdbx_description
1 polymer ?
#
loop_
_entity_poly.entity_id
_entity_poly.type
_entity_poly.pdbx_seq_one_letter_code
_entity_poly.pdbx_strand_id
1 'polypeptide(L)'
;MNKMRARLSFYGLLSAFLLSGAAGYFAAYAAEESAGLPRAASTAMRGIDAERIRATVKFLSDDSLQGRGTGQKGGDVAADWIAEQFRAYGLQPAGDNGSFFQDVKFYGVTTDQQKTQLAFVPKSGAQLTLKFADDYVATDQTHSGQSQIDAPLVYVGYGIHAPEYQWDDYKGADLKGKVLLMLVNEPPSDDPNFFKGKALTYYGRWTYKFEEAARRGAVGVILIHKTEMASYGWEVVRNSWGGESSILQDEKGAKLKSAGWIQLEVARRLAQAAGTDLDTMMQNATSRNFKPVELPIQVKETIVSHVRSFSSRNVVGKVAGSDPKLRNQAILYTAHYDHLGIHPNEPGDNIYNGAADNATGCGILLELARAFAGAKERPGRTILLAAVTAEEQGLLGSKYLGEHPPIPARNISLDLNYDDVQPFGDPQQVVVSGAERTTIYPLVQEVAKDFDLSIQPDSRPEAGHYYRSDHFSLARVGVPAFSVNEGALFKGHDLAWGEEKERDYVAHRYHQPSDEYKPEMDFTGDAKMARFGFALGWKAATMPGLAGWQPGDEFERARRESQKP
;
A
#
# COMPACT_ATOMS: atom_id res chain seq x y z
N MET A 1 -59.29 34.14 -28.63
CA MET A 1 -59.23 33.01 -27.65
C MET A 1 -58.05 32.06 -27.83
N ASN A 2 -57.23 32.09 -28.90
CA ASN A 2 -56.17 31.12 -29.15
C ASN A 2 -54.77 31.51 -28.63
N LYS A 3 -54.52 32.69 -28.09
CA LYS A 3 -53.19 33.09 -27.55
C LYS A 3 -53.02 32.86 -26.03
N MET A 4 -54.11 32.60 -25.32
CA MET A 4 -54.06 32.37 -23.87
C MET A 4 -53.88 30.90 -23.50
N ARG A 5 -54.21 29.93 -24.38
CA ARG A 5 -53.98 28.48 -24.15
C ARG A 5 -52.52 28.05 -24.36
N ALA A 6 -51.76 28.72 -25.23
CA ALA A 6 -50.34 28.39 -25.47
C ALA A 6 -49.43 28.82 -24.32
N ARG A 7 -49.76 29.87 -23.54
CA ARG A 7 -48.94 30.31 -22.40
C ARG A 7 -49.10 29.44 -21.14
N LEU A 8 -50.27 28.85 -20.92
CA LEU A 8 -50.51 27.95 -19.79
C LEU A 8 -49.84 26.59 -19.97
N SER A 9 -49.68 26.07 -21.19
CA SER A 9 -48.97 24.83 -21.47
C SER A 9 -47.47 24.96 -21.31
N PHE A 10 -46.87 26.14 -21.57
CA PHE A 10 -45.42 26.36 -21.43
C PHE A 10 -44.99 26.48 -19.95
N TYR A 11 -45.80 27.11 -19.10
CA TYR A 11 -45.55 27.20 -17.66
C TYR A 11 -45.76 25.85 -16.94
N GLY A 12 -46.68 25.01 -17.41
CA GLY A 12 -46.93 23.68 -16.87
C GLY A 12 -45.75 22.69 -17.16
N LEU A 13 -45.17 22.78 -18.35
CA LEU A 13 -43.99 21.97 -18.72
C LEU A 13 -42.70 22.41 -18.00
N LEU A 14 -42.49 23.72 -17.81
CA LEU A 14 -41.35 24.25 -17.08
C LEU A 14 -41.44 23.90 -15.58
N SER A 15 -42.63 23.95 -14.99
CA SER A 15 -42.85 23.57 -13.58
C SER A 15 -42.69 22.05 -13.35
N ALA A 16 -43.07 21.21 -14.33
CA ALA A 16 -42.89 19.77 -14.25
C ALA A 16 -41.42 19.36 -14.37
N PHE A 17 -40.61 20.06 -15.20
CA PHE A 17 -39.17 19.82 -15.31
C PHE A 17 -38.41 20.29 -14.07
N LEU A 18 -38.79 21.41 -13.46
CA LEU A 18 -38.20 21.90 -12.22
C LEU A 18 -38.57 21.02 -11.02
N LEU A 19 -39.79 20.49 -10.97
CA LEU A 19 -40.23 19.58 -9.91
C LEU A 19 -39.59 18.19 -10.04
N SER A 20 -39.37 17.67 -11.26
CA SER A 20 -38.69 16.39 -11.47
C SER A 20 -37.21 16.49 -11.21
N GLY A 21 -36.54 17.59 -11.57
CA GLY A 21 -35.14 17.86 -11.23
C GLY A 21 -34.92 18.02 -9.72
N ALA A 22 -35.79 18.77 -9.03
CA ALA A 22 -35.73 18.93 -7.59
C ALA A 22 -36.04 17.63 -6.85
N ALA A 23 -37.03 16.85 -7.29
CA ALA A 23 -37.33 15.54 -6.69
C ALA A 23 -36.20 14.53 -6.88
N GLY A 24 -35.52 14.53 -8.03
CA GLY A 24 -34.33 13.71 -8.26
C GLY A 24 -33.15 14.12 -7.36
N TYR A 25 -32.92 15.42 -7.23
CA TYR A 25 -31.86 15.95 -6.36
C TYR A 25 -32.13 15.66 -4.87
N PHE A 26 -33.38 15.82 -4.40
CA PHE A 26 -33.77 15.46 -3.04
C PHE A 26 -33.72 13.95 -2.79
N ALA A 27 -34.01 13.11 -3.78
CA ALA A 27 -33.92 11.67 -3.65
C ALA A 27 -32.48 11.19 -3.60
N ALA A 28 -31.57 11.72 -4.42
CA ALA A 28 -30.16 11.43 -4.39
C ALA A 28 -29.50 11.90 -3.07
N TYR A 29 -29.81 13.13 -2.64
CA TYR A 29 -29.36 13.67 -1.36
C TYR A 29 -29.87 12.82 -0.16
N ALA A 30 -31.14 12.37 -0.20
CA ALA A 30 -31.70 11.50 0.84
C ALA A 30 -31.10 10.08 0.83
N ALA A 31 -30.67 9.57 -0.33
CA ALA A 31 -29.99 8.29 -0.46
C ALA A 31 -28.58 8.36 0.16
N GLU A 32 -27.80 9.38 -0.15
CA GLU A 32 -26.50 9.63 0.49
C GLU A 32 -26.66 9.83 2.01
N GLU A 33 -27.70 10.57 2.44
CA GLU A 33 -27.98 10.80 3.86
C GLU A 33 -28.28 9.55 4.68
N SER A 34 -28.80 8.47 4.08
CA SER A 34 -29.13 7.25 4.81
C SER A 34 -28.24 6.07 4.45
N ALA A 35 -27.73 5.99 3.22
CA ALA A 35 -26.99 4.87 2.65
C ALA A 35 -27.59 3.49 3.02
N GLY A 36 -28.91 3.42 3.18
CA GLY A 36 -29.63 2.21 3.61
C GLY A 36 -29.31 1.73 5.03
N LEU A 37 -28.70 2.59 5.86
CA LEU A 37 -28.30 2.25 7.23
C LEU A 37 -29.45 2.43 8.25
N PRO A 38 -29.42 1.74 9.41
CA PRO A 38 -30.26 2.06 10.55
C PRO A 38 -30.12 3.54 10.95
N ARG A 39 -31.20 4.13 11.48
CA ARG A 39 -31.24 5.57 11.82
C ARG A 39 -30.08 6.02 12.73
N ALA A 40 -29.70 5.20 13.71
CA ALA A 40 -28.60 5.51 14.61
C ALA A 40 -27.26 5.56 13.88
N ALA A 41 -27.02 4.61 12.97
CA ALA A 41 -25.81 4.56 12.13
C ALA A 41 -25.77 5.74 11.14
N SER A 42 -26.87 6.02 10.44
CA SER A 42 -26.98 7.18 9.54
C SER A 42 -26.70 8.50 10.26
N THR A 43 -27.19 8.64 11.52
CA THR A 43 -26.90 9.84 12.32
C THR A 43 -25.43 9.97 12.67
N ALA A 44 -24.76 8.87 13.03
CA ALA A 44 -23.32 8.85 13.32
C ALA A 44 -22.51 9.18 12.07
N MET A 45 -22.84 8.56 10.93
CA MET A 45 -22.21 8.81 9.62
C MET A 45 -22.30 10.28 9.21
N ARG A 46 -23.49 10.89 9.28
CA ARG A 46 -23.67 12.33 8.98
C ARG A 46 -22.89 13.25 9.91
N GLY A 47 -22.55 12.78 11.11
CA GLY A 47 -21.68 13.50 12.05
C GLY A 47 -20.19 13.54 11.63
N ILE A 48 -19.75 12.82 10.61
CA ILE A 48 -18.39 12.90 10.05
C ILE A 48 -18.23 14.29 9.40
N ASP A 49 -17.11 14.97 9.75
CA ASP A 49 -16.96 16.40 9.49
C ASP A 49 -15.59 16.73 8.88
N ALA A 50 -15.61 17.42 7.74
CA ALA A 50 -14.42 17.84 7.02
C ALA A 50 -13.49 18.76 7.85
N GLU A 51 -14.05 19.62 8.70
CA GLU A 51 -13.24 20.55 9.50
C GLU A 51 -12.47 19.85 10.63
N ARG A 52 -12.96 18.71 11.13
CA ARG A 52 -12.18 17.90 12.07
C ARG A 52 -11.08 17.11 11.38
N ILE A 53 -11.30 16.65 10.13
CA ILE A 53 -10.24 16.08 9.29
C ILE A 53 -9.18 17.16 9.03
N ARG A 54 -9.58 18.36 8.60
CA ARG A 54 -8.69 19.52 8.44
C ARG A 54 -7.84 19.79 9.68
N ALA A 55 -8.45 19.80 10.85
CA ALA A 55 -7.75 20.05 12.11
C ALA A 55 -6.72 18.95 12.42
N THR A 56 -7.05 17.69 12.13
CA THR A 56 -6.13 16.55 12.25
C THR A 56 -4.95 16.69 11.30
N VAL A 57 -5.20 16.96 10.01
CA VAL A 57 -4.15 17.14 8.99
C VAL A 57 -3.23 18.28 9.38
N LYS A 58 -3.81 19.44 9.74
CA LYS A 58 -3.03 20.62 10.17
C LYS A 58 -2.13 20.31 11.37
N PHE A 59 -2.59 19.47 12.33
CA PHE A 59 -1.77 19.10 13.47
C PHE A 59 -0.69 18.08 13.10
N LEU A 60 -1.07 17.01 12.39
CA LEU A 60 -0.11 15.94 12.07
C LEU A 60 0.98 16.39 11.09
N SER A 61 0.68 17.34 10.20
CA SER A 61 1.66 17.88 9.25
C SER A 61 2.35 19.19 9.72
N ASP A 62 2.23 19.52 11.02
CA ASP A 62 2.93 20.67 11.59
C ASP A 62 4.43 20.38 11.76
N ASP A 63 5.29 21.36 11.51
CA ASP A 63 6.75 21.26 11.63
C ASP A 63 7.22 20.76 13.00
N SER A 64 6.45 21.02 14.06
CA SER A 64 6.75 20.56 15.41
C SER A 64 6.77 19.04 15.53
N LEU A 65 6.09 18.31 14.62
CA LEU A 65 6.13 16.86 14.53
C LEU A 65 7.27 16.34 13.63
N GLN A 66 8.09 17.24 13.08
CA GLN A 66 9.33 16.87 12.40
C GLN A 66 9.14 15.80 11.32
N GLY A 67 8.04 15.87 10.57
CA GLY A 67 7.71 14.92 9.51
C GLY A 67 7.42 13.49 9.99
N ARG A 68 7.11 13.28 11.25
CA ARG A 68 6.65 12.01 11.87
C ARG A 68 7.48 10.77 11.51
N GLY A 69 8.79 10.94 11.32
CA GLY A 69 9.66 9.82 10.91
C GLY A 69 9.56 8.61 11.86
N THR A 70 9.60 7.41 11.30
CA THR A 70 9.54 6.14 12.06
C THR A 70 10.64 6.05 13.09
N GLY A 71 10.29 5.80 14.37
CA GLY A 71 11.26 5.74 15.48
C GLY A 71 11.93 7.08 15.78
N GLN A 72 11.36 8.18 15.34
CA GLN A 72 11.76 9.56 15.66
C GLN A 72 10.75 10.21 16.60
N LYS A 73 11.19 11.25 17.30
CA LYS A 73 10.37 11.93 18.31
C LYS A 73 9.02 12.42 17.76
N GLY A 74 8.99 12.95 16.54
CA GLY A 74 7.75 13.44 15.92
C GLY A 74 6.74 12.31 15.68
N GLY A 75 7.21 11.14 15.23
CA GLY A 75 6.39 9.93 15.11
C GLY A 75 5.84 9.45 16.46
N ASP A 76 6.67 9.47 17.52
CA ASP A 76 6.20 9.11 18.86
C ASP A 76 5.10 10.05 19.36
N VAL A 77 5.26 11.37 19.14
CA VAL A 77 4.24 12.37 19.50
C VAL A 77 2.94 12.14 18.74
N ALA A 78 3.02 11.84 17.43
CA ALA A 78 1.85 11.53 16.62
C ALA A 78 1.11 10.29 17.13
N ALA A 79 1.84 9.20 17.43
CA ALA A 79 1.26 7.98 18.00
C ALA A 79 0.57 8.22 19.34
N ASP A 80 1.22 8.95 20.25
CA ASP A 80 0.64 9.31 21.56
C ASP A 80 -0.64 10.14 21.38
N TRP A 81 -0.63 11.13 20.49
CA TRP A 81 -1.78 11.97 20.21
C TRP A 81 -2.96 11.18 19.60
N ILE A 82 -2.72 10.28 18.65
CA ILE A 82 -3.76 9.40 18.07
C ILE A 82 -4.36 8.51 19.15
N ALA A 83 -3.55 7.92 20.03
CA ALA A 83 -4.02 7.10 21.14
C ALA A 83 -4.92 7.90 22.10
N GLU A 84 -4.58 9.17 22.39
CA GLU A 84 -5.41 10.06 23.20
C GLU A 84 -6.74 10.41 22.50
N GLN A 85 -6.73 10.59 21.15
CA GLN A 85 -7.99 10.77 20.41
C GLN A 85 -8.87 9.51 20.52
N PHE A 86 -8.32 8.31 20.35
CA PHE A 86 -9.07 7.06 20.54
C PHE A 86 -9.66 6.95 21.92
N ARG A 87 -8.90 7.31 22.96
CA ARG A 87 -9.38 7.33 24.35
C ARG A 87 -10.49 8.36 24.54
N ALA A 88 -10.33 9.57 24.02
CA ALA A 88 -11.31 10.65 24.13
C ALA A 88 -12.64 10.30 23.43
N TYR A 89 -12.60 9.55 22.33
CA TYR A 89 -13.79 9.06 21.64
C TYR A 89 -14.44 7.85 22.31
N GLY A 90 -13.78 7.26 23.32
CA GLY A 90 -14.33 6.12 24.08
C GLY A 90 -14.07 4.76 23.43
N LEU A 91 -13.06 4.63 22.57
CA LEU A 91 -12.61 3.33 22.10
C LEU A 91 -12.02 2.50 23.24
N GLN A 92 -12.11 1.20 23.11
CA GLN A 92 -11.38 0.26 23.94
C GLN A 92 -9.99 0.03 23.35
N PRO A 93 -8.94 -0.07 24.19
CA PRO A 93 -7.61 -0.42 23.71
C PRO A 93 -7.61 -1.82 23.09
N ALA A 94 -6.81 -1.99 22.03
CA ALA A 94 -6.65 -3.27 21.33
C ALA A 94 -5.18 -3.59 21.00
N GLY A 95 -4.23 -2.83 21.54
CA GLY A 95 -2.80 -3.11 21.48
C GLY A 95 -2.31 -4.03 22.60
N ASP A 96 -1.01 -4.04 22.80
CA ASP A 96 -0.34 -4.93 23.76
C ASP A 96 -0.69 -4.60 25.21
N ASN A 97 -0.81 -5.63 26.03
CA ASN A 97 -1.04 -5.52 27.47
C ASN A 97 -2.23 -4.63 27.86
N GLY A 98 -3.27 -4.54 27.01
CA GLY A 98 -4.45 -3.72 27.25
C GLY A 98 -4.22 -2.21 27.04
N SER A 99 -3.18 -1.83 26.34
CA SER A 99 -2.92 -0.46 25.88
C SER A 99 -3.47 -0.23 24.48
N PHE A 100 -3.38 1.01 23.96
CA PHE A 100 -3.64 1.30 22.55
C PHE A 100 -2.42 0.99 21.66
N PHE A 101 -1.25 0.73 22.24
CA PHE A 101 -0.01 0.55 21.50
C PHE A 101 0.28 -0.93 21.24
N GLN A 102 0.72 -1.22 20.03
CA GLN A 102 1.37 -2.47 19.65
C GLN A 102 2.82 -2.13 19.32
N ASP A 103 3.75 -2.60 20.14
CA ASP A 103 5.17 -2.28 20.01
C ASP A 103 5.80 -3.03 18.85
N VAL A 104 6.41 -2.29 17.92
CA VAL A 104 7.11 -2.83 16.76
C VAL A 104 8.60 -2.53 16.87
N LYS A 105 9.42 -3.58 16.83
CA LYS A 105 10.87 -3.47 16.98
C LYS A 105 11.58 -3.63 15.65
N PHE A 106 12.55 -2.76 15.40
CA PHE A 106 13.29 -2.70 14.14
C PHE A 106 14.80 -2.79 14.34
N TYR A 107 15.47 -3.32 13.31
CA TYR A 107 16.85 -2.97 13.01
C TYR A 107 16.85 -1.88 11.93
N GLY A 108 17.59 -0.79 12.16
CA GLY A 108 17.99 0.16 11.13
C GLY A 108 19.34 -0.28 10.57
N VAL A 109 19.42 -0.45 9.27
CA VAL A 109 20.62 -0.96 8.57
C VAL A 109 21.04 0.09 7.55
N THR A 110 22.22 0.68 7.75
CA THR A 110 22.81 1.63 6.81
C THR A 110 24.06 0.99 6.19
N THR A 111 24.06 0.84 4.87
CA THR A 111 25.23 0.32 4.15
C THR A 111 26.35 1.37 4.09
N ASP A 112 27.55 1.01 4.54
CA ASP A 112 28.76 1.81 4.38
C ASP A 112 29.21 1.72 2.92
N GLN A 113 28.83 2.72 2.13
CA GLN A 113 29.05 2.77 0.68
C GLN A 113 30.54 2.75 0.29
N GLN A 114 31.42 3.27 1.18
CA GLN A 114 32.87 3.33 0.91
C GLN A 114 33.57 2.00 1.15
N LYS A 115 33.07 1.18 2.07
CA LYS A 115 33.64 -0.12 2.42
C LYS A 115 32.94 -1.29 1.73
N THR A 116 31.76 -1.05 1.16
CA THR A 116 31.00 -2.07 0.43
C THR A 116 31.54 -2.20 -0.99
N GLN A 117 31.81 -3.44 -1.42
CA GLN A 117 32.44 -3.72 -2.72
C GLN A 117 31.72 -4.88 -3.40
N LEU A 118 31.48 -4.74 -4.70
CA LEU A 118 30.96 -5.80 -5.56
C LEU A 118 31.82 -5.93 -6.81
N ALA A 119 32.24 -7.15 -7.11
CA ALA A 119 32.94 -7.47 -8.34
C ALA A 119 32.42 -8.77 -8.97
N PHE A 120 32.33 -8.77 -10.27
CA PHE A 120 32.07 -9.95 -11.09
C PHE A 120 33.39 -10.43 -11.69
N VAL A 121 33.73 -11.68 -11.45
CA VAL A 121 34.98 -12.32 -11.90
C VAL A 121 34.65 -13.37 -12.94
N PRO A 122 34.73 -13.05 -14.25
CA PRO A 122 34.52 -14.02 -15.31
C PRO A 122 35.60 -15.11 -15.30
N LYS A 123 35.28 -16.32 -15.78
CA LYS A 123 36.29 -17.38 -16.00
C LYS A 123 37.37 -16.98 -17.00
N SER A 124 37.06 -16.07 -17.91
CA SER A 124 37.98 -15.47 -18.89
C SER A 124 37.67 -14.00 -19.07
N GLY A 125 38.68 -13.14 -19.21
CA GLY A 125 38.54 -11.70 -19.36
C GLY A 125 38.81 -10.92 -18.07
N ALA A 126 38.55 -9.62 -18.10
CA ALA A 126 38.81 -8.71 -17.00
C ALA A 126 37.68 -8.76 -15.94
N GLN A 127 38.04 -8.62 -14.70
CA GLN A 127 37.10 -8.43 -13.59
C GLN A 127 36.31 -7.12 -13.79
N LEU A 128 35.00 -7.16 -13.51
CA LEU A 128 34.12 -5.99 -13.47
C LEU A 128 33.95 -5.57 -12.02
N THR A 129 34.65 -4.53 -11.60
CA THR A 129 34.46 -3.91 -10.27
C THR A 129 33.44 -2.79 -10.42
N LEU A 130 32.44 -2.79 -9.54
CA LEU A 130 31.31 -1.86 -9.60
C LEU A 130 31.45 -0.76 -8.55
N LYS A 131 30.89 0.42 -8.86
CA LYS A 131 30.83 1.57 -7.97
C LYS A 131 29.45 1.65 -7.31
N PHE A 132 29.41 1.68 -5.99
CA PHE A 132 28.17 1.80 -5.22
C PHE A 132 27.43 3.08 -5.58
N ALA A 133 26.11 3.03 -5.58
CA ALA A 133 25.15 4.07 -6.00
C ALA A 133 25.14 4.39 -7.51
N ASP A 134 26.31 4.36 -8.18
CA ASP A 134 26.38 4.63 -9.62
C ASP A 134 26.05 3.37 -10.46
N ASP A 135 26.66 2.22 -10.15
CA ASP A 135 26.50 0.97 -10.90
C ASP A 135 25.51 0.00 -10.21
N TYR A 136 25.50 -0.01 -8.88
CA TYR A 136 24.70 -0.93 -8.07
C TYR A 136 24.34 -0.36 -6.70
N VAL A 137 23.38 -1.00 -6.06
CA VAL A 137 23.08 -0.85 -4.62
C VAL A 137 22.87 -2.23 -4.03
N ALA A 138 23.19 -2.40 -2.73
CA ALA A 138 22.98 -3.65 -2.00
C ALA A 138 22.85 -3.41 -0.49
N THR A 139 22.11 -4.31 0.18
CA THR A 139 21.97 -4.34 1.64
C THR A 139 22.11 -5.77 2.15
N ASP A 140 22.61 -5.91 3.38
CA ASP A 140 22.68 -7.17 4.13
C ASP A 140 21.40 -7.37 4.95
N GLN A 141 20.59 -8.37 4.59
CA GLN A 141 19.38 -8.71 5.33
C GLN A 141 19.65 -9.56 6.58
N THR A 142 20.89 -10.04 6.79
CA THR A 142 21.24 -10.85 7.97
C THR A 142 21.56 -10.01 9.21
N HIS A 143 21.70 -8.69 9.05
CA HIS A 143 22.03 -7.73 10.09
C HIS A 143 23.36 -8.07 10.82
N SER A 144 24.27 -8.73 10.14
CA SER A 144 25.55 -9.19 10.72
C SER A 144 26.60 -8.09 10.87
N GLY A 145 26.31 -6.88 10.38
CA GLY A 145 27.25 -5.76 10.29
C GLY A 145 28.30 -5.92 9.19
N GLN A 146 28.58 -7.14 8.78
CA GLN A 146 29.43 -7.44 7.61
C GLN A 146 29.05 -8.77 6.99
N SER A 147 28.72 -8.76 5.70
CA SER A 147 28.49 -9.96 4.89
C SER A 147 29.60 -10.14 3.87
N GLN A 148 29.94 -11.40 3.61
CA GLN A 148 30.88 -11.78 2.54
C GLN A 148 30.25 -12.87 1.67
N ILE A 149 30.40 -12.69 0.36
CA ILE A 149 29.95 -13.63 -0.68
C ILE A 149 31.10 -13.91 -1.63
N ASP A 150 31.33 -15.19 -1.89
CA ASP A 150 32.16 -15.70 -2.98
C ASP A 150 31.39 -16.90 -3.57
N ALA A 151 30.59 -16.67 -4.61
CA ALA A 151 29.62 -17.64 -5.07
C ALA A 151 29.35 -17.52 -6.59
N PRO A 152 28.96 -18.63 -7.25
CA PRO A 152 28.60 -18.61 -8.66
C PRO A 152 27.34 -17.79 -8.90
N LEU A 153 27.26 -17.16 -10.08
CA LEU A 153 26.11 -16.37 -10.56
C LEU A 153 25.19 -17.21 -11.44
N VAL A 154 23.91 -17.22 -11.11
CA VAL A 154 22.89 -17.95 -11.88
C VAL A 154 21.81 -16.99 -12.35
N TYR A 155 21.59 -16.90 -13.66
CA TYR A 155 20.46 -16.17 -14.23
C TYR A 155 19.20 -17.03 -14.15
N VAL A 156 18.15 -16.51 -13.53
CA VAL A 156 16.89 -17.24 -13.28
C VAL A 156 15.67 -16.52 -13.87
N GLY A 157 15.87 -15.76 -14.97
CA GLY A 157 14.78 -15.08 -15.67
C GLY A 157 14.08 -14.07 -14.77
N TYR A 158 12.75 -14.19 -14.65
CA TYR A 158 11.97 -13.38 -13.72
C TYR A 158 12.02 -13.87 -12.27
N GLY A 159 12.53 -15.08 -12.03
CA GLY A 159 12.59 -15.64 -10.68
C GLY A 159 11.21 -15.89 -10.07
N ILE A 160 10.29 -16.42 -10.85
CA ILE A 160 8.89 -16.65 -10.46
C ILE A 160 8.59 -18.15 -10.38
N HIS A 161 7.85 -18.53 -9.34
CA HIS A 161 7.19 -19.82 -9.20
C HIS A 161 5.69 -19.60 -8.92
N ALA A 162 4.87 -19.72 -9.99
CA ALA A 162 3.44 -19.46 -9.98
C ALA A 162 2.69 -20.66 -10.61
N PRO A 163 2.40 -21.72 -9.82
CA PRO A 163 1.80 -22.94 -10.34
C PRO A 163 0.44 -22.73 -10.99
N GLU A 164 -0.37 -21.77 -10.52
CA GLU A 164 -1.67 -21.39 -11.07
C GLU A 164 -1.58 -20.88 -12.51
N TYR A 165 -0.45 -20.22 -12.86
CA TYR A 165 -0.15 -19.81 -14.22
C TYR A 165 0.70 -20.83 -15.00
N GLN A 166 0.97 -22.00 -14.39
CA GLN A 166 1.88 -23.03 -14.94
C GLN A 166 3.26 -22.44 -15.26
N TRP A 167 3.75 -21.56 -14.36
CA TRP A 167 5.03 -20.88 -14.52
C TRP A 167 6.00 -21.28 -13.44
N ASP A 168 7.22 -21.66 -13.85
CA ASP A 168 8.31 -21.98 -12.94
C ASP A 168 9.65 -21.66 -13.63
N ASP A 169 10.29 -20.56 -13.22
CA ASP A 169 11.60 -20.16 -13.74
C ASP A 169 12.74 -21.03 -13.18
N TYR A 170 12.48 -21.79 -12.13
CA TYR A 170 13.53 -22.50 -11.41
C TYR A 170 13.70 -23.94 -11.86
N LYS A 171 12.66 -24.59 -12.37
CA LYS A 171 12.70 -25.96 -12.91
C LYS A 171 13.43 -26.97 -12.02
N GLY A 172 13.36 -26.82 -10.71
CA GLY A 172 14.00 -27.70 -9.75
C GLY A 172 15.54 -27.56 -9.64
N ALA A 173 16.12 -26.50 -10.19
CA ALA A 173 17.56 -26.26 -10.07
C ALA A 173 18.00 -26.07 -8.62
N ASP A 174 19.18 -26.61 -8.26
CA ASP A 174 19.81 -26.35 -6.97
C ASP A 174 20.45 -24.96 -6.98
N LEU A 175 19.88 -24.06 -6.18
CA LEU A 175 20.30 -22.66 -6.06
C LEU A 175 20.89 -22.33 -4.69
N LYS A 176 21.01 -23.34 -3.82
CA LYS A 176 21.55 -23.14 -2.48
C LYS A 176 22.98 -22.63 -2.55
N GLY A 177 23.25 -21.55 -1.83
CA GLY A 177 24.58 -20.95 -1.76
C GLY A 177 25.00 -20.16 -3.00
N LYS A 178 24.12 -19.93 -3.97
CA LYS A 178 24.39 -19.17 -5.20
C LYS A 178 23.86 -17.74 -5.11
N VAL A 179 24.37 -16.85 -5.98
CA VAL A 179 23.81 -15.52 -6.21
C VAL A 179 22.92 -15.60 -7.45
N LEU A 180 21.71 -15.07 -7.32
CA LEU A 180 20.73 -15.11 -8.41
C LEU A 180 20.64 -13.75 -9.10
N LEU A 181 20.75 -13.76 -10.42
CA LEU A 181 20.51 -12.59 -11.29
C LEU A 181 19.09 -12.70 -11.84
N MET A 182 18.28 -11.67 -11.63
CA MET A 182 16.85 -11.68 -11.98
C MET A 182 16.41 -10.41 -12.69
N LEU A 183 15.39 -10.54 -13.51
CA LEU A 183 14.60 -9.42 -14.00
C LEU A 183 13.60 -8.99 -12.92
N VAL A 184 13.37 -7.69 -12.79
CA VAL A 184 12.20 -7.16 -12.07
C VAL A 184 10.96 -7.33 -12.94
N ASN A 185 9.75 -7.19 -12.35
CA ASN A 185 8.47 -7.40 -13.03
C ASN A 185 8.23 -8.89 -13.34
N GLU A 186 7.30 -9.18 -14.23
CA GLU A 186 6.84 -10.52 -14.62
C GLU A 186 6.73 -10.64 -16.13
N PRO A 187 6.55 -11.84 -16.68
CA PRO A 187 6.44 -12.02 -18.13
C PRO A 187 5.31 -11.17 -18.69
N PRO A 188 5.58 -10.32 -19.71
CA PRO A 188 4.57 -9.43 -20.28
C PRO A 188 3.45 -10.24 -20.95
N SER A 189 2.20 -9.82 -20.73
CA SER A 189 1.03 -10.45 -21.34
C SER A 189 -0.12 -9.44 -21.49
N ASP A 190 -0.92 -9.61 -22.53
CA ASP A 190 -2.23 -8.96 -22.66
C ASP A 190 -3.39 -9.91 -22.27
N ASP A 191 -3.11 -11.19 -22.00
CA ASP A 191 -4.11 -12.18 -21.58
C ASP A 191 -4.44 -11.99 -20.09
N PRO A 192 -5.65 -11.59 -19.72
CA PRO A 192 -6.04 -11.39 -18.32
C PRO A 192 -5.99 -12.68 -17.47
N ASN A 193 -5.93 -13.86 -18.09
CA ASN A 193 -5.80 -15.14 -17.41
C ASN A 193 -4.33 -15.55 -17.18
N PHE A 194 -3.38 -14.76 -17.66
CA PHE A 194 -1.95 -15.02 -17.48
C PHE A 194 -1.30 -13.81 -16.82
N PHE A 195 -0.90 -13.93 -15.55
CA PHE A 195 -0.41 -12.85 -14.69
C PHE A 195 -1.32 -11.60 -14.71
N LYS A 196 -2.66 -11.81 -14.81
CA LYS A 196 -3.67 -10.74 -14.90
C LYS A 196 -3.45 -9.73 -16.04
N GLY A 197 -2.77 -10.14 -17.11
CA GLY A 197 -2.52 -9.34 -18.30
C GLY A 197 -1.60 -8.16 -18.02
N LYS A 198 -2.10 -6.95 -18.21
CA LYS A 198 -1.31 -5.72 -17.96
C LYS A 198 -1.17 -5.38 -16.47
N ALA A 199 -2.08 -5.89 -15.62
CA ALA A 199 -2.01 -5.59 -14.19
C ALA A 199 -0.88 -6.37 -13.54
N LEU A 200 -0.02 -5.67 -12.81
CA LEU A 200 1.06 -6.30 -12.07
C LEU A 200 0.49 -7.22 -10.97
N THR A 201 1.04 -8.44 -10.85
CA THR A 201 0.79 -9.32 -9.71
C THR A 201 1.89 -9.20 -8.66
N TYR A 202 1.71 -9.82 -7.48
CA TYR A 202 2.78 -9.85 -6.47
C TYR A 202 4.07 -10.49 -7.00
N TYR A 203 3.96 -11.43 -7.94
CA TYR A 203 5.13 -12.07 -8.55
C TYR A 203 6.07 -11.09 -9.26
N GLY A 204 5.54 -9.98 -9.79
CA GLY A 204 6.32 -8.93 -10.43
C GLY A 204 7.07 -8.02 -9.46
N ARG A 205 6.69 -7.99 -8.18
CA ARG A 205 7.31 -7.13 -7.17
C ARG A 205 8.72 -7.60 -6.81
N TRP A 206 9.62 -6.65 -6.62
CA TRP A 206 11.00 -6.92 -6.22
C TRP A 206 11.10 -7.62 -4.85
N THR A 207 10.18 -7.33 -3.95
CA THR A 207 10.07 -8.00 -2.64
C THR A 207 9.86 -9.50 -2.78
N TYR A 208 8.96 -9.93 -3.67
CA TYR A 208 8.74 -11.34 -3.98
C TYR A 208 10.04 -12.04 -4.43
N LYS A 209 10.83 -11.36 -5.28
CA LYS A 209 12.09 -11.94 -5.82
C LYS A 209 13.07 -12.28 -4.70
N PHE A 210 13.26 -11.37 -3.75
CA PHE A 210 14.13 -11.60 -2.60
C PHE A 210 13.59 -12.71 -1.70
N GLU A 211 12.29 -12.68 -1.39
CA GLU A 211 11.65 -13.70 -0.56
C GLU A 211 11.77 -15.10 -1.17
N GLU A 212 11.49 -15.26 -2.46
CA GLU A 212 11.52 -16.56 -3.13
C GLU A 212 12.95 -17.09 -3.24
N ALA A 213 13.91 -16.24 -3.54
CA ALA A 213 15.33 -16.62 -3.56
C ALA A 213 15.83 -17.08 -2.19
N ALA A 214 15.45 -16.34 -1.13
CA ALA A 214 15.78 -16.71 0.24
C ALA A 214 15.17 -18.07 0.63
N ARG A 215 13.91 -18.33 0.27
CA ARG A 215 13.25 -19.65 0.48
C ARG A 215 13.98 -20.78 -0.23
N ARG A 216 14.64 -20.52 -1.35
CA ARG A 216 15.45 -21.50 -2.12
C ARG A 216 16.89 -21.62 -1.61
N GLY A 217 17.26 -20.89 -0.56
CA GLY A 217 18.59 -20.95 0.05
C GLY A 217 19.67 -20.22 -0.75
N ALA A 218 19.32 -19.33 -1.64
CA ALA A 218 20.28 -18.43 -2.28
C ALA A 218 20.99 -17.56 -1.22
N VAL A 219 22.25 -17.20 -1.46
CA VAL A 219 22.99 -16.30 -0.57
C VAL A 219 22.82 -14.84 -0.93
N GLY A 220 22.49 -14.54 -2.19
CA GLY A 220 22.27 -13.18 -2.66
C GLY A 220 21.37 -13.14 -3.88
N VAL A 221 20.79 -11.96 -4.12
CA VAL A 221 20.01 -11.63 -5.30
C VAL A 221 20.45 -10.29 -5.85
N ILE A 222 20.61 -10.24 -7.16
CA ILE A 222 20.88 -9.02 -7.92
C ILE A 222 19.74 -8.84 -8.94
N LEU A 223 18.96 -7.79 -8.78
CA LEU A 223 17.91 -7.42 -9.74
C LEU A 223 18.47 -6.52 -10.84
N ILE A 224 18.09 -6.77 -12.06
CA ILE A 224 18.40 -5.91 -13.20
C ILE A 224 17.35 -4.80 -13.25
N HIS A 225 17.81 -3.54 -13.05
CA HIS A 225 16.95 -2.39 -13.19
C HIS A 225 16.74 -2.03 -14.65
N LYS A 226 15.49 -2.00 -15.08
CA LYS A 226 15.06 -1.45 -16.35
C LYS A 226 13.85 -0.55 -16.09
N THR A 227 13.95 0.74 -16.45
CA THR A 227 12.97 1.78 -16.11
C THR A 227 11.54 1.39 -16.50
N GLU A 228 11.35 0.86 -17.72
CA GLU A 228 10.03 0.46 -18.21
C GLU A 228 9.42 -0.72 -17.44
N MET A 229 10.25 -1.58 -16.84
CA MET A 229 9.80 -2.71 -16.05
C MET A 229 9.61 -2.34 -14.57
N ALA A 230 10.45 -1.45 -14.06
CA ALA A 230 10.37 -1.01 -12.66
C ALA A 230 9.31 0.08 -12.44
N SER A 231 8.91 0.81 -13.50
CA SER A 231 8.01 1.97 -13.48
C SER A 231 8.62 3.24 -12.86
N TYR A 232 9.93 3.25 -12.59
CA TYR A 232 10.69 4.40 -12.07
C TYR A 232 12.15 4.34 -12.53
N GLY A 233 12.85 5.48 -12.49
CA GLY A 233 14.26 5.59 -12.87
C GLY A 233 15.22 5.03 -11.82
N TRP A 234 16.50 4.93 -12.21
CA TRP A 234 17.57 4.45 -11.32
C TRP A 234 17.77 5.32 -10.07
N GLU A 235 17.53 6.62 -10.19
CA GLU A 235 17.62 7.56 -9.07
C GLU A 235 16.73 7.19 -7.89
N VAL A 236 15.54 6.65 -8.14
CA VAL A 236 14.63 6.16 -7.09
C VAL A 236 15.27 4.98 -6.35
N VAL A 237 15.82 4.00 -7.08
CA VAL A 237 16.51 2.86 -6.46
C VAL A 237 17.73 3.34 -5.65
N ARG A 238 18.56 4.18 -6.26
CA ARG A 238 19.76 4.73 -5.61
C ARG A 238 19.43 5.45 -4.30
N ASN A 239 18.40 6.28 -4.30
CA ASN A 239 18.04 7.09 -3.13
C ASN A 239 17.40 6.21 -2.03
N SER A 240 16.48 5.31 -2.40
CA SER A 240 15.83 4.41 -1.45
C SER A 240 16.79 3.40 -0.80
N TRP A 241 17.85 2.97 -1.51
CA TRP A 241 18.82 1.98 -1.02
C TRP A 241 20.12 2.62 -0.51
N GLY A 242 20.27 3.93 -0.69
CA GLY A 242 21.44 4.70 -0.21
C GLY A 242 21.34 5.15 1.23
N GLY A 243 20.15 5.13 1.83
CA GLY A 243 19.85 5.52 3.19
C GLY A 243 19.79 4.36 4.18
N GLU A 244 19.24 4.63 5.37
CA GLU A 244 18.93 3.58 6.34
C GLU A 244 17.67 2.83 5.88
N SER A 245 17.73 1.51 5.81
CA SER A 245 16.58 0.64 5.64
C SER A 245 16.15 0.05 6.98
N SER A 246 14.84 -0.10 7.19
CA SER A 246 14.30 -0.71 8.41
C SER A 246 13.89 -2.16 8.16
N ILE A 247 14.07 -3.00 9.17
CA ILE A 247 13.75 -4.43 9.11
C ILE A 247 13.15 -4.84 10.45
N LEU A 248 12.07 -5.65 10.44
CA LEU A 248 11.48 -6.17 11.67
C LEU A 248 12.44 -7.11 12.39
N GLN A 249 12.61 -6.92 13.72
CA GLN A 249 13.51 -7.77 14.52
C GLN A 249 13.05 -9.22 14.62
N ASP A 250 11.75 -9.45 14.59
CA ASP A 250 11.15 -10.79 14.69
C ASP A 250 10.77 -11.39 13.33
N GLU A 251 11.19 -10.76 12.23
CA GLU A 251 10.93 -11.26 10.90
C GLU A 251 11.44 -12.67 10.70
N LYS A 252 10.51 -13.59 10.50
CA LYS A 252 10.80 -15.02 10.32
C LYS A 252 11.22 -15.34 8.89
N GLY A 253 12.01 -16.40 8.73
CA GLY A 253 12.40 -16.92 7.42
C GLY A 253 13.88 -16.76 7.09
N ALA A 254 14.26 -17.29 5.94
CA ALA A 254 15.61 -17.19 5.44
C ALA A 254 15.94 -15.74 5.02
N LYS A 255 17.17 -15.33 5.25
CA LYS A 255 17.67 -14.00 4.92
C LYS A 255 18.78 -14.10 3.88
N LEU A 256 18.83 -13.11 2.99
CA LEU A 256 19.92 -12.98 2.02
C LEU A 256 21.09 -12.23 2.65
N LYS A 257 22.31 -12.68 2.38
CA LYS A 257 23.53 -11.94 2.70
C LYS A 257 23.69 -10.70 1.83
N SER A 258 23.06 -10.69 0.65
CA SER A 258 22.99 -9.55 -0.25
C SER A 258 21.63 -9.52 -0.97
N ALA A 259 20.93 -8.41 -0.85
CA ALA A 259 19.80 -8.06 -1.67
C ALA A 259 20.14 -6.76 -2.40
N GLY A 260 20.16 -6.77 -3.73
CA GLY A 260 20.66 -5.61 -4.47
C GLY A 260 20.13 -5.48 -5.88
N TRP A 261 20.53 -4.38 -6.51
CA TRP A 261 20.18 -4.03 -7.88
C TRP A 261 21.41 -3.59 -8.66
N ILE A 262 21.43 -3.83 -9.96
CA ILE A 262 22.39 -3.26 -10.91
C ILE A 262 21.66 -2.49 -12.02
N GLN A 263 22.31 -1.46 -12.56
CA GLN A 263 21.83 -0.76 -13.73
C GLN A 263 21.81 -1.66 -14.98
N LEU A 264 20.90 -1.35 -15.92
CA LEU A 264 20.77 -2.08 -17.19
C LEU A 264 22.10 -2.17 -17.95
N GLU A 265 22.86 -1.07 -17.99
CA GLU A 265 24.15 -1.03 -18.68
C GLU A 265 25.21 -1.93 -18.02
N VAL A 266 25.16 -2.03 -16.69
CA VAL A 266 26.01 -3.00 -15.95
C VAL A 266 25.63 -4.44 -16.32
N ALA A 267 24.31 -4.72 -16.39
CA ALA A 267 23.82 -6.04 -16.80
C ALA A 267 24.24 -6.39 -18.24
N ARG A 268 24.27 -5.41 -19.17
CA ARG A 268 24.79 -5.62 -20.54
C ARG A 268 26.28 -6.00 -20.54
N ARG A 269 27.08 -5.25 -19.80
CA ARG A 269 28.53 -5.57 -19.66
C ARG A 269 28.74 -6.95 -19.03
N LEU A 270 27.91 -7.30 -18.05
CA LEU A 270 27.95 -8.61 -17.38
C LEU A 270 27.60 -9.75 -18.33
N ALA A 271 26.54 -9.61 -19.16
CA ALA A 271 26.15 -10.58 -20.17
C ALA A 271 27.28 -10.80 -21.20
N GLN A 272 27.89 -9.71 -21.69
CA GLN A 272 29.03 -9.79 -22.61
C GLN A 272 30.23 -10.53 -22.00
N ALA A 273 30.55 -10.24 -20.74
CA ALA A 273 31.62 -10.93 -20.00
C ALA A 273 31.30 -12.43 -19.79
N ALA A 274 30.04 -12.80 -19.77
CA ALA A 274 29.56 -14.19 -19.73
C ALA A 274 29.55 -14.87 -21.11
N GLY A 275 29.90 -14.16 -22.19
CA GLY A 275 29.86 -14.67 -23.57
C GLY A 275 28.46 -14.78 -24.16
N THR A 276 27.53 -13.96 -23.69
CA THR A 276 26.13 -13.91 -24.16
C THR A 276 25.68 -12.47 -24.36
N ASP A 277 24.40 -12.28 -24.70
CA ASP A 277 23.78 -10.98 -24.90
C ASP A 277 22.56 -10.85 -23.98
N LEU A 278 22.40 -9.68 -23.32
CA LEU A 278 21.33 -9.44 -22.36
C LEU A 278 19.95 -9.50 -23.00
N ASP A 279 19.77 -8.93 -24.20
CA ASP A 279 18.47 -8.91 -24.85
C ASP A 279 18.02 -10.33 -25.23
N THR A 280 18.96 -11.19 -25.65
CA THR A 280 18.73 -12.62 -25.85
C THR A 280 18.35 -13.33 -24.55
N MET A 281 19.04 -13.02 -23.43
CA MET A 281 18.71 -13.57 -22.12
C MET A 281 17.30 -13.17 -21.69
N MET A 282 16.94 -11.90 -21.85
CA MET A 282 15.62 -11.36 -21.52
C MET A 282 14.52 -12.00 -22.38
N GLN A 283 14.76 -12.14 -23.70
CA GLN A 283 13.82 -12.80 -24.61
C GLN A 283 13.59 -14.26 -24.23
N ASN A 284 14.63 -15.01 -23.89
CA ASN A 284 14.51 -16.39 -23.48
C ASN A 284 13.71 -16.54 -22.16
N ALA A 285 13.82 -15.56 -21.26
CA ALA A 285 13.09 -15.55 -19.99
C ALA A 285 11.56 -15.42 -20.16
N THR A 286 11.06 -14.97 -21.31
CA THR A 286 9.61 -14.91 -21.57
C THR A 286 8.99 -16.28 -21.92
N SER A 287 9.81 -17.31 -22.05
CA SER A 287 9.36 -18.64 -22.41
C SER A 287 9.04 -19.51 -21.20
N ARG A 288 7.90 -20.23 -21.24
CA ARG A 288 7.58 -21.28 -20.25
C ARG A 288 8.62 -22.41 -20.20
N ASN A 289 9.44 -22.56 -21.26
CA ASN A 289 10.52 -23.55 -21.34
C ASN A 289 11.85 -23.03 -20.80
N PHE A 290 11.90 -21.77 -20.33
CA PHE A 290 13.11 -21.20 -19.73
C PHE A 290 13.64 -22.13 -18.61
N LYS A 291 14.96 -22.19 -18.49
CA LYS A 291 15.67 -22.89 -17.41
C LYS A 291 16.77 -21.98 -16.87
N PRO A 292 17.10 -22.06 -15.57
CA PRO A 292 18.21 -21.34 -14.99
C PRO A 292 19.53 -21.59 -15.74
N VAL A 293 20.32 -20.55 -15.91
CA VAL A 293 21.60 -20.60 -16.59
C VAL A 293 22.70 -20.16 -15.62
N GLU A 294 23.58 -21.07 -15.25
CA GLU A 294 24.78 -20.71 -14.49
C GLU A 294 25.75 -19.99 -15.43
N LEU A 295 26.02 -18.74 -15.13
CA LEU A 295 26.95 -17.92 -15.91
C LEU A 295 28.39 -18.28 -15.52
N PRO A 296 29.39 -18.18 -16.44
CA PRO A 296 30.79 -18.44 -16.14
C PRO A 296 31.41 -17.28 -15.34
N ILE A 297 30.76 -16.87 -14.25
CA ILE A 297 31.07 -15.69 -13.45
C ILE A 297 30.97 -16.04 -11.97
N GLN A 298 31.99 -15.66 -11.19
CA GLN A 298 32.00 -15.68 -9.74
C GLN A 298 31.67 -14.28 -9.22
N VAL A 299 30.74 -14.19 -8.29
CA VAL A 299 30.40 -12.95 -7.57
C VAL A 299 31.25 -12.86 -6.32
N LYS A 300 32.01 -11.78 -6.19
CA LYS A 300 32.73 -11.44 -4.96
C LYS A 300 32.16 -10.16 -4.39
N GLU A 301 31.56 -10.25 -3.22
CA GLU A 301 30.91 -9.11 -2.59
C GLU A 301 31.26 -9.06 -1.10
N THR A 302 31.51 -7.85 -0.63
CA THR A 302 31.61 -7.53 0.80
C THR A 302 30.64 -6.38 1.06
N ILE A 303 29.68 -6.58 1.95
CA ILE A 303 28.79 -5.52 2.43
C ILE A 303 29.17 -5.21 3.87
N VAL A 304 29.43 -3.94 4.16
CA VAL A 304 29.64 -3.43 5.51
C VAL A 304 28.44 -2.56 5.88
N SER A 305 27.85 -2.83 7.04
CA SER A 305 26.64 -2.12 7.47
C SER A 305 26.76 -1.65 8.91
N HIS A 306 26.20 -0.49 9.19
CA HIS A 306 25.92 -0.02 10.54
C HIS A 306 24.51 -0.46 10.93
N VAL A 307 24.42 -1.20 12.03
CA VAL A 307 23.15 -1.75 12.52
C VAL A 307 22.81 -1.11 13.86
N ARG A 308 21.61 -0.53 13.98
CA ARG A 308 21.07 -0.03 15.24
C ARG A 308 19.72 -0.65 15.54
N SER A 309 19.37 -0.77 16.81
CA SER A 309 18.01 -1.17 17.21
C SER A 309 17.20 0.06 17.55
N PHE A 310 15.92 0.06 17.13
CA PHE A 310 14.96 1.07 17.53
C PHE A 310 13.55 0.47 17.55
N SER A 311 12.57 1.23 18.01
CA SER A 311 11.17 0.81 18.03
C SER A 311 10.26 1.94 17.60
N SER A 312 9.08 1.58 17.12
CA SER A 312 7.93 2.44 16.93
C SER A 312 6.67 1.68 17.32
N ARG A 313 5.47 2.25 17.14
CA ARG A 313 4.24 1.67 17.67
C ARG A 313 3.11 1.78 16.67
N ASN A 314 2.38 0.69 16.41
CA ASN A 314 1.04 0.82 15.86
C ASN A 314 0.09 1.29 16.98
N VAL A 315 -0.91 2.08 16.63
CA VAL A 315 -1.95 2.53 17.56
C VAL A 315 -3.25 1.84 17.21
N VAL A 316 -3.73 0.94 18.07
CA VAL A 316 -4.89 0.08 17.77
C VAL A 316 -5.98 0.26 18.80
N GLY A 317 -7.17 0.64 18.30
CA GLY A 317 -8.39 0.78 19.10
C GLY A 317 -9.52 -0.07 18.54
N LYS A 318 -10.54 -0.32 19.37
CA LYS A 318 -11.74 -1.05 18.94
C LYS A 318 -13.03 -0.50 19.51
N VAL A 319 -14.10 -0.68 18.72
CA VAL A 319 -15.49 -0.57 19.15
C VAL A 319 -16.09 -1.97 19.14
N ALA A 320 -16.41 -2.51 20.31
CA ALA A 320 -16.92 -3.88 20.43
C ALA A 320 -18.26 -4.06 19.72
N GLY A 321 -18.39 -5.14 18.96
CA GLY A 321 -19.61 -5.51 18.26
C GLY A 321 -20.77 -5.89 19.20
N SER A 322 -21.99 -5.67 18.74
CA SER A 322 -23.21 -5.91 19.53
C SER A 322 -23.72 -7.35 19.48
N ASP A 323 -23.42 -8.10 18.42
CA ASP A 323 -23.92 -9.47 18.28
C ASP A 323 -22.98 -10.47 18.99
N PRO A 324 -23.48 -11.24 19.98
CA PRO A 324 -22.68 -12.23 20.70
C PRO A 324 -22.01 -13.29 19.80
N LYS A 325 -22.57 -13.58 18.62
CA LYS A 325 -22.03 -14.55 17.67
C LYS A 325 -20.97 -13.93 16.73
N LEU A 326 -21.06 -12.63 16.47
CA LEU A 326 -20.21 -11.94 15.50
C LEU A 326 -19.12 -11.07 16.15
N ARG A 327 -19.26 -10.67 17.40
CA ARG A 327 -18.35 -9.72 18.09
C ARG A 327 -16.89 -10.18 18.19
N ASN A 328 -16.61 -11.48 17.99
CA ASN A 328 -15.25 -12.01 17.92
C ASN A 328 -14.67 -11.95 16.48
N GLN A 329 -15.44 -11.44 15.53
CA GLN A 329 -15.03 -11.12 14.19
C GLN A 329 -14.93 -9.59 14.06
N ALA A 330 -14.14 -9.11 13.09
CA ALA A 330 -13.91 -7.68 12.94
C ALA A 330 -13.97 -7.19 11.49
N ILE A 331 -14.29 -5.88 11.35
CA ILE A 331 -13.89 -5.05 10.22
C ILE A 331 -12.73 -4.18 10.71
N LEU A 332 -11.66 -4.13 9.96
CA LEU A 332 -10.47 -3.34 10.23
C LEU A 332 -10.46 -2.10 9.34
N TYR A 333 -9.94 -1.01 9.86
CA TYR A 333 -9.59 0.20 9.12
C TYR A 333 -8.14 0.53 9.42
N THR A 334 -7.37 0.81 8.37
CA THR A 334 -5.96 1.15 8.48
C THR A 334 -5.65 2.50 7.82
N ALA A 335 -4.68 3.21 8.37
CA ALA A 335 -3.98 4.34 7.78
C ALA A 335 -2.62 4.44 8.45
N HIS A 336 -1.56 4.75 7.71
CA HIS A 336 -0.27 4.99 8.36
C HIS A 336 -0.17 6.44 8.86
N TYR A 337 0.59 6.64 9.94
CA TYR A 337 0.76 7.96 10.55
C TYR A 337 2.21 8.48 10.44
N ASP A 338 3.16 7.60 10.14
CA ASP A 338 4.54 7.99 9.88
C ASP A 338 4.69 8.65 8.52
N HIS A 339 5.79 9.38 8.35
CA HIS A 339 6.24 9.86 7.06
C HIS A 339 7.77 9.90 7.04
N LEU A 340 8.40 10.61 6.12
CA LEU A 340 9.84 10.52 5.88
C LEU A 340 10.70 11.21 6.96
N GLY A 341 10.12 12.06 7.82
CA GLY A 341 10.85 12.69 8.90
C GLY A 341 11.65 13.92 8.47
N ILE A 342 12.81 14.12 9.09
CA ILE A 342 13.75 15.18 8.75
C ILE A 342 14.96 14.61 8.00
N HIS A 343 15.37 15.27 6.92
CA HIS A 343 16.59 14.98 6.17
C HIS A 343 17.66 16.06 6.44
N PRO A 344 18.42 15.96 7.53
CA PRO A 344 19.23 17.08 8.07
C PRO A 344 20.36 17.55 7.14
N ASN A 345 20.70 16.79 6.11
CA ASN A 345 21.75 17.13 5.15
C ASN A 345 21.21 17.80 3.87
N GLU A 346 19.90 17.98 3.75
CA GLU A 346 19.27 18.65 2.62
C GLU A 346 19.23 20.17 2.86
N PRO A 347 19.60 20.99 1.86
CA PRO A 347 19.54 22.44 1.98
C PRO A 347 18.09 22.94 1.83
N GLY A 348 17.74 24.00 2.57
CA GLY A 348 16.42 24.62 2.54
C GLY A 348 15.45 23.94 3.50
N ASP A 349 14.20 23.78 3.08
CA ASP A 349 13.22 23.02 3.83
C ASP A 349 13.55 21.53 3.75
N ASN A 350 13.73 20.92 4.91
CA ASN A 350 14.15 19.52 5.04
C ASN A 350 13.22 18.71 5.95
N ILE A 351 12.03 19.24 6.26
CA ILE A 351 10.99 18.57 7.00
C ILE A 351 9.97 18.03 5.99
N TYR A 352 9.77 16.73 5.99
CA TYR A 352 8.80 16.06 5.13
C TYR A 352 7.49 15.95 5.90
N ASN A 353 6.61 16.97 5.77
CA ASN A 353 5.43 17.13 6.61
C ASN A 353 4.35 16.09 6.36
N GLY A 354 4.18 15.59 5.12
CA GLY A 354 3.24 14.52 4.77
C GLY A 354 1.80 14.91 5.10
N ALA A 355 1.29 15.97 4.48
CA ALA A 355 -0.07 16.42 4.73
C ALA A 355 -1.08 15.51 4.03
N ALA A 356 -0.89 15.24 2.73
CA ALA A 356 -1.71 14.28 2.01
C ALA A 356 -1.24 12.84 2.28
N ASP A 357 0.06 12.63 2.37
CA ASP A 357 0.71 11.36 2.67
C ASP A 357 1.28 11.34 4.11
N ASN A 358 0.58 10.85 5.14
CA ASN A 358 -0.80 10.38 5.14
C ASN A 358 -1.56 10.93 6.36
N ALA A 359 -1.43 12.26 6.60
CA ALA A 359 -2.23 12.89 7.66
C ALA A 359 -3.72 12.92 7.28
N THR A 360 -4.08 12.93 5.98
CA THR A 360 -5.47 12.82 5.50
C THR A 360 -6.10 11.48 5.89
N GLY A 361 -5.43 10.35 5.61
CA GLY A 361 -5.90 9.03 6.01
C GLY A 361 -6.05 8.89 7.53
N CYS A 362 -5.12 9.47 8.31
CA CYS A 362 -5.26 9.56 9.77
C CYS A 362 -6.50 10.38 10.17
N GLY A 363 -6.79 11.48 9.49
CA GLY A 363 -7.98 12.30 9.72
C GLY A 363 -9.27 11.53 9.47
N ILE A 364 -9.32 10.77 8.39
CA ILE A 364 -10.43 9.87 8.05
C ILE A 364 -10.57 8.79 9.12
N LEU A 365 -9.47 8.11 9.50
CA LEU A 365 -9.46 7.05 10.52
C LEU A 365 -10.01 7.56 11.86
N LEU A 366 -9.62 8.76 12.29
CA LEU A 366 -10.10 9.37 13.53
C LEU A 366 -11.58 9.75 13.48
N GLU A 367 -12.08 10.24 12.34
CA GLU A 367 -13.51 10.51 12.17
C GLU A 367 -14.35 9.23 12.14
N LEU A 368 -13.84 8.15 11.52
CA LEU A 368 -14.44 6.82 11.60
C LEU A 368 -14.49 6.31 13.05
N ALA A 369 -13.38 6.44 13.79
CA ALA A 369 -13.30 6.07 15.19
C ALA A 369 -14.36 6.77 16.03
N ARG A 370 -14.47 8.09 15.88
CA ARG A 370 -15.44 8.93 16.58
C ARG A 370 -16.88 8.55 16.19
N ALA A 371 -17.15 8.33 14.90
CA ALA A 371 -18.49 8.00 14.42
C ALA A 371 -18.96 6.62 14.91
N PHE A 372 -18.11 5.58 14.85
CA PHE A 372 -18.45 4.25 15.35
C PHE A 372 -18.61 4.22 16.87
N ALA A 373 -17.74 4.91 17.61
CA ALA A 373 -17.82 4.96 19.06
C ALA A 373 -19.04 5.75 19.55
N GLY A 374 -19.38 6.86 18.87
CA GLY A 374 -20.52 7.72 19.18
C GLY A 374 -21.88 7.19 18.71
N ALA A 375 -21.93 6.13 17.90
CA ALA A 375 -23.18 5.55 17.43
C ALA A 375 -23.97 4.95 18.59
N LYS A 376 -25.28 5.31 18.70
CA LYS A 376 -26.16 4.78 19.77
C LYS A 376 -26.41 3.28 19.65
N GLU A 377 -26.33 2.75 18.44
CA GLU A 377 -26.34 1.31 18.14
C GLU A 377 -24.98 0.94 17.61
N ARG A 378 -24.57 -0.32 17.76
CA ARG A 378 -23.30 -0.82 17.28
C ARG A 378 -23.53 -1.88 16.21
N PRO A 379 -22.63 -1.99 15.21
CA PRO A 379 -22.71 -3.08 14.24
C PRO A 379 -22.51 -4.44 14.92
N GLY A 380 -22.85 -5.52 14.24
CA GLY A 380 -22.76 -6.87 14.79
C GLY A 380 -21.31 -7.29 15.11
N ARG A 381 -20.39 -7.06 14.19
CA ARG A 381 -18.95 -7.31 14.34
C ARG A 381 -18.26 -6.16 15.05
N THR A 382 -17.13 -6.45 15.68
CA THR A 382 -16.20 -5.46 16.22
C THR A 382 -15.61 -4.61 15.09
N ILE A 383 -15.46 -3.33 15.33
CA ILE A 383 -14.70 -2.43 14.47
C ILE A 383 -13.32 -2.24 15.08
N LEU A 384 -12.28 -2.59 14.37
CA LEU A 384 -10.88 -2.31 14.67
C LEU A 384 -10.43 -1.10 13.88
N LEU A 385 -9.65 -0.22 14.51
CA LEU A 385 -9.03 0.94 13.85
C LEU A 385 -7.56 0.93 14.23
N ALA A 386 -6.69 0.97 13.23
CA ALA A 386 -5.26 0.90 13.42
C ALA A 386 -4.56 2.02 12.64
N ALA A 387 -3.94 2.95 13.37
CA ALA A 387 -2.94 3.83 12.79
C ALA A 387 -1.59 3.10 12.84
N VAL A 388 -1.05 2.76 11.69
CA VAL A 388 0.17 1.94 11.58
C VAL A 388 1.41 2.78 11.39
N THR A 389 2.55 2.28 11.82
CA THR A 389 3.88 2.88 11.69
C THR A 389 4.67 2.23 10.57
N ALA A 390 5.74 2.88 10.12
CA ALA A 390 6.73 2.32 9.21
C ALA A 390 6.14 1.81 7.88
N GLU A 391 5.12 2.48 7.37
CA GLU A 391 4.63 2.28 6.00
C GLU A 391 5.74 2.65 5.03
N GLU A 392 6.32 3.84 5.19
CA GLU A 392 7.39 4.44 4.39
C GLU A 392 8.70 3.62 4.41
N GLN A 393 8.80 2.73 5.38
CA GLN A 393 9.93 1.80 5.50
C GLN A 393 9.64 0.42 4.86
N GLY A 394 8.55 0.29 4.09
CA GLY A 394 8.15 -0.92 3.39
C GLY A 394 7.03 -1.71 4.07
N LEU A 395 5.98 -1.03 4.50
CA LEU A 395 4.75 -1.60 5.07
C LEU A 395 4.99 -2.41 6.36
N LEU A 396 6.01 -2.04 7.15
CA LEU A 396 6.47 -2.92 8.24
C LEU A 396 5.51 -2.93 9.42
N GLY A 397 4.84 -1.82 9.73
CA GLY A 397 3.86 -1.76 10.81
C GLY A 397 2.61 -2.57 10.50
N SER A 398 2.08 -2.45 9.29
CA SER A 398 0.93 -3.25 8.85
C SER A 398 1.30 -4.73 8.68
N LYS A 399 2.52 -5.04 8.24
CA LYS A 399 3.05 -6.41 8.22
C LYS A 399 3.04 -7.01 9.62
N TYR A 400 3.57 -6.29 10.60
CA TYR A 400 3.57 -6.71 11.99
C TYR A 400 2.13 -6.88 12.53
N LEU A 401 1.23 -5.94 12.22
CA LEU A 401 -0.19 -6.04 12.58
C LEU A 401 -0.85 -7.28 11.98
N GLY A 402 -0.58 -7.58 10.71
CA GLY A 402 -1.11 -8.77 10.03
C GLY A 402 -0.60 -10.08 10.61
N GLU A 403 0.67 -10.14 11.03
CA GLU A 403 1.30 -11.31 11.66
C GLU A 403 0.93 -11.47 13.14
N HIS A 404 0.62 -10.35 13.85
CA HIS A 404 0.28 -10.29 15.28
C HIS A 404 -1.05 -9.54 15.53
N PRO A 405 -2.16 -9.90 14.87
CA PRO A 405 -3.38 -9.13 14.96
C PRO A 405 -4.08 -9.32 16.32
N PRO A 406 -4.73 -8.27 16.86
CA PRO A 406 -5.45 -8.36 18.14
C PRO A 406 -6.69 -9.26 18.07
N ILE A 407 -7.21 -9.51 16.89
CA ILE A 407 -8.21 -10.52 16.56
C ILE A 407 -7.59 -11.39 15.47
N PRO A 408 -7.62 -12.73 15.59
CA PRO A 408 -6.99 -13.61 14.59
C PRO A 408 -7.39 -13.26 13.15
N ALA A 409 -6.45 -13.24 12.22
CA ALA A 409 -6.67 -12.84 10.81
C ALA A 409 -7.86 -13.58 10.17
N ARG A 410 -8.07 -14.87 10.52
CA ARG A 410 -9.24 -15.65 10.08
C ARG A 410 -10.59 -15.05 10.47
N ASN A 411 -10.62 -14.21 11.52
CA ASN A 411 -11.82 -13.56 12.04
C ASN A 411 -11.94 -12.10 11.59
N ILE A 412 -10.94 -11.54 10.92
CA ILE A 412 -11.03 -10.23 10.28
C ILE A 412 -11.72 -10.44 8.93
N SER A 413 -12.89 -9.84 8.76
CA SER A 413 -13.71 -10.01 7.55
C SER A 413 -13.20 -9.16 6.41
N LEU A 414 -12.77 -7.94 6.71
CA LEU A 414 -12.40 -6.93 5.74
C LEU A 414 -11.43 -5.95 6.37
N ASP A 415 -10.48 -5.44 5.58
CA ASP A 415 -9.70 -4.25 5.88
C ASP A 415 -9.96 -3.17 4.83
N LEU A 416 -10.19 -1.94 5.28
CA LEU A 416 -10.34 -0.73 4.48
C LEU A 416 -9.19 0.22 4.81
N ASN A 417 -8.30 0.43 3.87
CA ASN A 417 -7.13 1.28 4.02
C ASN A 417 -7.36 2.67 3.43
N TYR A 418 -6.88 3.69 4.12
CA TYR A 418 -6.89 5.08 3.66
C TYR A 418 -5.47 5.60 3.58
N ASP A 419 -5.06 5.91 2.36
CA ASP A 419 -3.70 6.32 2.05
C ASP A 419 -3.72 7.22 0.82
N ASP A 420 -3.05 8.38 0.88
CA ASP A 420 -3.03 9.36 -0.21
C ASP A 420 -4.40 9.92 -0.64
N VAL A 421 -5.38 10.04 0.27
CA VAL A 421 -6.65 10.71 -0.04
C VAL A 421 -6.40 12.21 -0.19
N GLN A 422 -6.73 12.77 -1.38
CA GLN A 422 -6.36 14.12 -1.75
C GLN A 422 -7.45 15.15 -1.39
N PRO A 423 -7.12 16.24 -0.67
CA PRO A 423 -8.07 17.27 -0.28
C PRO A 423 -8.39 18.24 -1.42
N PHE A 424 -8.97 17.71 -2.53
CA PHE A 424 -9.30 18.47 -3.75
C PHE A 424 -10.78 18.85 -3.87
N GLY A 425 -11.61 18.53 -2.87
CA GLY A 425 -13.04 18.83 -2.88
C GLY A 425 -13.94 17.59 -3.06
N ASP A 426 -15.21 17.80 -3.49
CA ASP A 426 -16.24 16.76 -3.54
C ASP A 426 -16.09 15.84 -4.76
N PRO A 427 -15.64 14.57 -4.61
CA PRO A 427 -15.46 13.64 -5.72
C PRO A 427 -16.80 13.06 -6.19
N GLN A 428 -16.89 12.78 -7.49
CA GLN A 428 -17.97 12.03 -8.14
C GLN A 428 -17.56 10.59 -8.48
N GLN A 429 -16.33 10.22 -8.13
CA GLN A 429 -15.76 8.90 -8.34
C GLN A 429 -15.08 8.39 -7.07
N VAL A 430 -15.06 7.07 -6.93
CA VAL A 430 -14.28 6.37 -5.91
C VAL A 430 -13.37 5.34 -6.59
N VAL A 431 -12.14 5.25 -6.12
CA VAL A 431 -11.18 4.20 -6.45
C VAL A 431 -11.13 3.23 -5.26
N VAL A 432 -11.39 1.97 -5.52
CA VAL A 432 -11.38 0.89 -4.51
C VAL A 432 -10.47 -0.23 -4.99
N SER A 433 -9.16 0.07 -5.03
CA SER A 433 -8.15 -0.82 -5.62
C SER A 433 -8.08 -2.16 -4.89
N GLY A 434 -8.51 -3.23 -5.57
CA GLY A 434 -8.54 -4.59 -5.03
C GLY A 434 -9.91 -5.06 -4.52
N ALA A 435 -10.91 -4.19 -4.44
CA ALA A 435 -12.26 -4.58 -4.00
C ALA A 435 -12.89 -5.62 -4.94
N GLU A 436 -12.67 -5.49 -6.25
CA GLU A 436 -13.15 -6.41 -7.29
C GLU A 436 -12.59 -7.85 -7.14
N ARG A 437 -11.51 -8.00 -6.40
CA ARG A 437 -10.86 -9.28 -6.07
C ARG A 437 -11.54 -10.00 -4.90
N THR A 438 -12.50 -9.33 -4.24
CA THR A 438 -13.15 -9.83 -3.02
C THR A 438 -14.61 -10.20 -3.26
N THR A 439 -15.16 -11.10 -2.43
CA THR A 439 -16.58 -11.47 -2.48
C THR A 439 -17.51 -10.35 -2.02
N ILE A 440 -16.97 -9.25 -1.47
CA ILE A 440 -17.75 -8.11 -0.99
C ILE A 440 -17.97 -7.05 -2.08
N TYR A 441 -17.38 -7.19 -3.26
CA TYR A 441 -17.47 -6.20 -4.33
C TYR A 441 -18.91 -5.78 -4.71
N PRO A 442 -19.90 -6.69 -4.76
CA PRO A 442 -21.30 -6.29 -5.00
C PRO A 442 -21.84 -5.29 -3.94
N LEU A 443 -21.43 -5.43 -2.67
CA LEU A 443 -21.77 -4.47 -1.62
C LEU A 443 -21.05 -3.13 -1.82
N VAL A 444 -19.80 -3.15 -2.28
CA VAL A 444 -19.06 -1.92 -2.63
C VAL A 444 -19.78 -1.15 -3.72
N GLN A 445 -20.26 -1.84 -4.76
CA GLN A 445 -21.04 -1.24 -5.85
C GLN A 445 -22.37 -0.67 -5.37
N GLU A 446 -23.06 -1.35 -4.45
CA GLU A 446 -24.29 -0.85 -3.83
C GLU A 446 -24.04 0.45 -3.07
N VAL A 447 -23.01 0.47 -2.19
CA VAL A 447 -22.68 1.65 -1.40
C VAL A 447 -22.20 2.80 -2.29
N ALA A 448 -21.39 2.55 -3.32
CA ALA A 448 -20.99 3.59 -4.27
C ALA A 448 -22.19 4.27 -4.91
N LYS A 449 -23.19 3.48 -5.30
CA LYS A 449 -24.47 4.00 -5.84
C LYS A 449 -25.25 4.83 -4.82
N ASP A 450 -25.27 4.42 -3.54
CA ASP A 450 -25.94 5.17 -2.46
C ASP A 450 -25.31 6.57 -2.26
N PHE A 451 -24.00 6.72 -2.59
CA PHE A 451 -23.24 7.97 -2.51
C PHE A 451 -23.16 8.75 -3.83
N ASP A 452 -23.87 8.32 -4.87
CA ASP A 452 -23.78 8.89 -6.22
C ASP A 452 -22.33 8.92 -6.75
N LEU A 453 -21.57 7.86 -6.43
CA LEU A 453 -20.19 7.67 -6.85
C LEU A 453 -20.11 6.62 -7.95
N SER A 454 -19.43 6.92 -9.04
CA SER A 454 -18.99 5.91 -10.00
C SER A 454 -17.66 5.29 -9.55
N ILE A 455 -17.53 3.97 -9.68
CA ILE A 455 -16.25 3.29 -9.37
C ILE A 455 -15.32 3.48 -10.56
N GLN A 456 -14.17 4.09 -10.34
CA GLN A 456 -13.10 4.24 -11.33
C GLN A 456 -12.14 3.06 -11.19
N PRO A 457 -11.84 2.32 -12.27
CA PRO A 457 -10.77 1.33 -12.28
C PRO A 457 -9.40 1.98 -12.04
N ASP A 458 -8.43 1.19 -11.57
CA ASP A 458 -7.03 1.62 -11.53
C ASP A 458 -6.59 2.05 -12.95
N SER A 459 -6.12 3.29 -13.08
CA SER A 459 -5.69 3.88 -14.35
C SER A 459 -4.33 3.34 -14.84
N ARG A 460 -3.52 2.80 -13.92
CA ARG A 460 -2.17 2.26 -14.19
C ARG A 460 -1.93 0.93 -13.48
N PRO A 461 -2.71 -0.12 -13.82
CA PRO A 461 -2.63 -1.40 -13.13
C PRO A 461 -1.24 -2.06 -13.24
N GLU A 462 -0.47 -1.72 -14.28
CA GLU A 462 0.93 -2.16 -14.48
C GLU A 462 1.90 -1.59 -13.44
N ALA A 463 1.56 -0.48 -12.78
CA ALA A 463 2.37 0.11 -11.72
C ALA A 463 2.25 -0.66 -10.40
N GLY A 464 1.23 -1.51 -10.25
CA GLY A 464 1.03 -2.35 -9.08
C GLY A 464 0.79 -1.57 -7.79
N HIS A 465 -0.02 -0.51 -7.86
CA HIS A 465 -0.33 0.35 -6.71
C HIS A 465 -0.94 -0.45 -5.55
N TYR A 466 -1.74 -1.48 -5.85
CA TYR A 466 -2.30 -2.39 -4.85
C TYR A 466 -1.26 -2.96 -3.87
N TYR A 467 -0.01 -3.15 -4.29
CA TYR A 467 1.06 -3.76 -3.48
C TYR A 467 1.95 -2.74 -2.78
N ARG A 468 1.55 -1.47 -2.75
CA ARG A 468 2.39 -0.36 -2.26
C ARG A 468 1.85 0.31 -1.00
N SER A 469 0.73 -0.16 -0.45
CA SER A 469 0.15 0.39 0.77
C SER A 469 -0.32 -0.70 1.73
N ASP A 470 -0.67 -0.36 2.94
CA ASP A 470 -0.83 -1.21 4.13
C ASP A 470 -1.84 -2.35 3.98
N HIS A 471 -2.93 -2.17 3.20
CA HIS A 471 -3.91 -3.22 2.93
C HIS A 471 -3.26 -4.48 2.32
N PHE A 472 -2.17 -4.33 1.59
CA PHE A 472 -1.46 -5.47 1.02
C PHE A 472 -0.89 -6.40 2.09
N SER A 473 -0.36 -5.85 3.18
CA SER A 473 0.13 -6.65 4.31
C SER A 473 -0.96 -7.54 4.92
N LEU A 474 -2.19 -7.03 4.99
CA LEU A 474 -3.35 -7.77 5.49
C LEU A 474 -3.81 -8.82 4.46
N ALA A 475 -3.77 -8.49 3.16
CA ALA A 475 -4.05 -9.43 2.08
C ALA A 475 -3.11 -10.65 2.12
N ARG A 476 -1.83 -10.44 2.40
CA ARG A 476 -0.81 -11.51 2.51
C ARG A 476 -1.14 -12.55 3.58
N VAL A 477 -1.79 -12.16 4.67
CA VAL A 477 -2.26 -13.09 5.71
C VAL A 477 -3.69 -13.59 5.48
N GLY A 478 -4.26 -13.28 4.30
CA GLY A 478 -5.54 -13.77 3.81
C GLY A 478 -6.75 -12.92 4.19
N VAL A 479 -6.58 -11.76 4.80
CA VAL A 479 -7.68 -10.82 5.05
C VAL A 479 -8.06 -10.15 3.74
N PRO A 480 -9.35 -10.21 3.29
CA PRO A 480 -9.82 -9.36 2.20
C PRO A 480 -9.56 -7.90 2.53
N ALA A 481 -8.81 -7.21 1.67
CA ALA A 481 -8.31 -5.88 1.96
C ALA A 481 -8.18 -5.03 0.69
N PHE A 482 -8.52 -3.75 0.76
CA PHE A 482 -8.36 -2.80 -0.34
C PHE A 482 -8.31 -1.35 0.15
N SER A 483 -7.75 -0.46 -0.68
CA SER A 483 -7.74 0.98 -0.41
C SER A 483 -9.05 1.64 -0.83
N VAL A 484 -9.36 2.77 -0.20
CA VAL A 484 -10.51 3.62 -0.53
C VAL A 484 -9.99 5.04 -0.74
N ASN A 485 -10.01 5.48 -2.00
CA ASN A 485 -9.55 6.81 -2.41
C ASN A 485 -10.61 7.46 -3.31
N GLU A 486 -10.54 8.76 -3.50
CA GLU A 486 -11.33 9.45 -4.52
C GLU A 486 -10.81 9.12 -5.93
N GLY A 487 -11.67 9.30 -6.93
CA GLY A 487 -11.28 9.31 -8.33
C GLY A 487 -11.00 10.71 -8.85
N ALA A 488 -10.61 10.82 -10.10
CA ALA A 488 -10.17 12.09 -10.69
C ALA A 488 -11.31 13.06 -11.09
N LEU A 489 -12.59 12.66 -11.01
CA LEU A 489 -13.72 13.53 -11.34
C LEU A 489 -14.28 14.19 -10.09
N PHE A 490 -14.20 15.52 -10.03
CA PHE A 490 -14.68 16.33 -8.91
C PHE A 490 -15.85 17.22 -9.33
N LYS A 491 -16.73 17.54 -8.40
CA LYS A 491 -17.89 18.40 -8.63
C LYS A 491 -17.46 19.81 -9.05
N GLY A 492 -17.99 20.28 -10.17
CA GLY A 492 -17.66 21.59 -10.73
C GLY A 492 -16.39 21.61 -11.59
N HIS A 493 -15.73 20.48 -11.78
CA HIS A 493 -14.55 20.32 -12.62
C HIS A 493 -14.74 19.18 -13.62
N ASP A 494 -13.98 19.20 -14.71
CA ASP A 494 -13.89 18.08 -15.63
C ASP A 494 -12.84 17.06 -15.19
N LEU A 495 -12.81 15.89 -15.83
CA LEU A 495 -11.88 14.82 -15.52
C LEU A 495 -10.41 15.25 -15.69
N ALA A 496 -10.12 16.07 -16.71
CA ALA A 496 -8.77 16.52 -17.00
C ALA A 496 -8.18 17.38 -15.87
N TRP A 497 -9.02 18.16 -15.20
CA TRP A 497 -8.60 18.95 -14.03
C TRP A 497 -8.11 18.06 -12.88
N GLY A 498 -8.86 17.01 -12.54
CA GLY A 498 -8.45 16.11 -11.46
C GLY A 498 -7.19 15.32 -11.81
N GLU A 499 -7.10 14.81 -13.05
CA GLU A 499 -5.90 14.14 -13.53
C GLU A 499 -4.66 15.07 -13.53
N GLU A 500 -4.84 16.37 -13.80
CA GLU A 500 -3.77 17.36 -13.70
C GLU A 500 -3.34 17.57 -12.24
N LYS A 501 -4.32 17.65 -11.31
CA LYS A 501 -4.04 17.77 -9.88
C LYS A 501 -3.27 16.57 -9.33
N GLU A 502 -3.65 15.36 -9.72
CA GLU A 502 -2.94 14.14 -9.33
C GLU A 502 -1.50 14.14 -9.89
N ARG A 503 -1.32 14.49 -11.17
CA ARG A 503 0.01 14.61 -11.77
C ARG A 503 0.88 15.67 -11.10
N ASP A 504 0.29 16.83 -10.76
CA ASP A 504 0.98 17.91 -10.06
C ASP A 504 1.42 17.47 -8.66
N TYR A 505 0.54 16.78 -7.92
CA TYR A 505 0.87 16.22 -6.61
C TYR A 505 2.04 15.25 -6.69
N VAL A 506 1.96 14.25 -7.57
CA VAL A 506 3.02 13.24 -7.74
C VAL A 506 4.35 13.87 -8.19
N ALA A 507 4.31 14.88 -9.06
CA ALA A 507 5.52 15.52 -9.57
C ALA A 507 6.20 16.49 -8.59
N HIS A 508 5.43 17.14 -7.70
CA HIS A 508 5.93 18.29 -6.94
C HIS A 508 5.72 18.20 -5.43
N ARG A 509 4.96 17.20 -4.92
CA ARG A 509 4.65 17.11 -3.48
C ARG A 509 4.87 15.71 -2.91
N TYR A 510 4.50 14.67 -3.62
CA TYR A 510 4.64 13.30 -3.15
C TYR A 510 6.09 13.00 -2.75
N HIS A 511 6.31 12.67 -1.48
CA HIS A 511 7.62 12.46 -0.87
C HIS A 511 8.55 13.69 -0.99
N GLN A 512 7.99 14.88 -0.81
CA GLN A 512 8.74 16.14 -0.81
C GLN A 512 8.33 17.03 0.38
N PRO A 513 9.19 17.95 0.84
CA PRO A 513 8.84 18.89 1.91
C PRO A 513 7.62 19.75 1.58
N SER A 514 7.31 19.96 0.30
CA SER A 514 6.15 20.74 -0.17
C SER A 514 4.79 20.06 0.03
N ASP A 515 4.74 18.79 0.52
CA ASP A 515 3.50 18.16 0.99
C ASP A 515 3.11 18.66 2.38
N GLU A 516 2.76 19.95 2.44
CA GLU A 516 2.38 20.69 3.63
C GLU A 516 0.87 20.97 3.65
N TYR A 517 0.32 21.18 4.85
CA TYR A 517 -1.02 21.71 5.01
C TYR A 517 -1.13 23.12 4.41
N LYS A 518 -2.17 23.35 3.60
CA LYS A 518 -2.51 24.66 3.05
C LYS A 518 -3.96 25.03 3.38
N PRO A 519 -4.26 26.29 3.75
CA PRO A 519 -5.61 26.72 4.11
C PRO A 519 -6.67 26.51 3.00
N GLU A 520 -6.24 26.51 1.74
CA GLU A 520 -7.09 26.30 0.56
C GLU A 520 -7.46 24.84 0.28
N MET A 521 -6.89 23.86 0.99
CA MET A 521 -7.25 22.46 0.88
C MET A 521 -8.72 22.24 1.24
N ASP A 522 -9.44 21.49 0.42
CA ASP A 522 -10.88 21.18 0.60
C ASP A 522 -11.08 19.72 0.99
N PHE A 523 -11.37 19.50 2.26
CA PHE A 523 -11.56 18.18 2.88
C PHE A 523 -12.98 17.61 2.76
N THR A 524 -13.83 18.19 1.94
CA THR A 524 -15.19 17.67 1.74
C THR A 524 -15.18 16.27 1.13
N GLY A 525 -14.20 15.97 0.27
CA GLY A 525 -13.96 14.66 -0.31
C GLY A 525 -13.52 13.63 0.71
N ASP A 526 -12.54 13.98 1.55
CA ASP A 526 -12.07 13.13 2.65
C ASP A 526 -13.22 12.73 3.58
N ALA A 527 -14.08 13.68 3.93
CA ALA A 527 -15.27 13.40 4.72
C ALA A 527 -16.28 12.50 3.97
N LYS A 528 -16.39 12.62 2.64
CA LYS A 528 -17.22 11.74 1.81
C LYS A 528 -16.66 10.34 1.76
N MET A 529 -15.33 10.17 1.58
CA MET A 529 -14.66 8.86 1.63
C MET A 529 -14.79 8.22 3.02
N ALA A 530 -14.68 8.99 4.09
CA ALA A 530 -14.94 8.50 5.45
C ALA A 530 -16.39 8.02 5.63
N ARG A 531 -17.40 8.76 5.13
CA ARG A 531 -18.80 8.34 5.18
C ARG A 531 -19.06 7.10 4.34
N PHE A 532 -18.47 7.02 3.15
CA PHE A 532 -18.51 5.84 2.28
C PHE A 532 -17.94 4.60 3.01
N GLY A 533 -16.76 4.70 3.59
CA GLY A 533 -16.14 3.61 4.35
C GLY A 533 -16.93 3.25 5.62
N PHE A 534 -17.53 4.23 6.31
CA PHE A 534 -18.41 3.97 7.43
C PHE A 534 -19.63 3.13 7.01
N ALA A 535 -20.31 3.52 5.92
CA ALA A 535 -21.47 2.80 5.41
C ALA A 535 -21.11 1.38 4.96
N LEU A 536 -20.04 1.24 4.19
CA LEU A 536 -19.53 -0.05 3.74
C LEU A 536 -19.16 -0.97 4.91
N GLY A 537 -18.38 -0.47 5.85
CA GLY A 537 -17.96 -1.25 7.02
C GLY A 537 -19.12 -1.60 7.95
N TRP A 538 -20.11 -0.72 8.11
CA TRP A 538 -21.31 -1.03 8.89
C TRP A 538 -22.10 -2.18 8.26
N LYS A 539 -22.38 -2.09 6.95
CA LYS A 539 -23.08 -3.15 6.21
C LYS A 539 -22.29 -4.47 6.25
N ALA A 540 -20.98 -4.42 6.01
CA ALA A 540 -20.10 -5.59 6.10
C ALA A 540 -20.07 -6.19 7.52
N ALA A 541 -20.12 -5.36 8.57
CA ALA A 541 -20.14 -5.82 9.96
C ALA A 541 -21.46 -6.50 10.36
N THR A 542 -22.53 -6.33 9.60
CA THR A 542 -23.85 -6.96 9.85
C THR A 542 -24.16 -8.15 8.92
N MET A 543 -23.35 -8.39 7.89
CA MET A 543 -23.52 -9.52 6.98
C MET A 543 -23.40 -10.87 7.73
N PRO A 544 -24.14 -11.92 7.29
CA PRO A 544 -24.14 -13.22 7.98
C PRO A 544 -22.79 -13.97 7.86
N GLY A 545 -22.01 -13.77 6.78
CA GLY A 545 -20.74 -14.43 6.53
C GLY A 545 -19.54 -13.51 6.63
N LEU A 546 -18.34 -14.10 6.60
CA LEU A 546 -17.09 -13.36 6.40
C LEU A 546 -16.86 -13.11 4.91
N ALA A 547 -16.27 -11.98 4.58
CA ALA A 547 -15.77 -11.73 3.23
C ALA A 547 -14.63 -12.72 2.90
N GLY A 548 -14.49 -13.02 1.61
CA GLY A 548 -13.45 -13.86 1.05
C GLY A 548 -12.83 -13.23 -0.18
N TRP A 549 -11.85 -13.90 -0.75
CA TRP A 549 -11.29 -13.58 -2.05
C TRP A 549 -12.08 -14.28 -3.15
N GLN A 550 -12.08 -13.74 -4.35
CA GLN A 550 -12.64 -14.41 -5.53
C GLN A 550 -11.87 -15.71 -5.80
N PRO A 551 -12.53 -16.74 -6.33
CA PRO A 551 -11.86 -17.98 -6.69
C PRO A 551 -10.69 -17.76 -7.65
N GLY A 552 -9.53 -18.34 -7.32
CA GLY A 552 -8.31 -18.18 -8.11
C GLY A 552 -7.52 -16.90 -7.85
N ASP A 553 -7.95 -16.06 -6.89
CA ASP A 553 -7.13 -14.93 -6.46
C ASP A 553 -5.87 -15.40 -5.72
N GLU A 554 -4.76 -14.69 -5.89
CA GLU A 554 -3.46 -15.03 -5.28
C GLU A 554 -3.48 -15.11 -3.75
N PHE A 555 -4.40 -14.39 -3.08
CA PHE A 555 -4.54 -14.41 -1.60
C PHE A 555 -5.61 -15.40 -1.10
N GLU A 556 -6.39 -16.02 -1.99
CA GLU A 556 -7.40 -17.00 -1.62
C GLU A 556 -6.80 -18.16 -0.82
N ARG A 557 -5.61 -18.62 -1.22
CA ARG A 557 -4.91 -19.69 -0.51
C ARG A 557 -4.57 -19.30 0.92
N ALA A 558 -4.02 -18.09 1.15
CA ALA A 558 -3.70 -17.60 2.49
C ALA A 558 -4.97 -17.52 3.36
N ARG A 559 -6.11 -17.09 2.79
CA ARG A 559 -7.41 -17.07 3.48
C ARG A 559 -7.83 -18.46 3.92
N ARG A 560 -7.79 -19.43 3.03
CA ARG A 560 -8.13 -20.82 3.34
C ARG A 560 -7.21 -21.44 4.40
N GLU A 561 -5.92 -21.14 4.34
CA GLU A 561 -4.94 -21.61 5.33
C GLU A 561 -5.18 -20.97 6.69
N SER A 562 -5.47 -19.68 6.77
CA SER A 562 -5.79 -18.99 8.02
C SER A 562 -7.06 -19.54 8.70
N GLN A 563 -8.02 -20.05 7.94
CA GLN A 563 -9.29 -20.57 8.44
C GLN A 563 -9.23 -22.03 8.92
N LYS A 564 -8.11 -22.73 8.71
CA LYS A 564 -7.93 -24.06 9.27
C LYS A 564 -7.91 -23.99 10.79
N PRO A 565 -8.51 -25.01 11.48
CA PRO A 565 -8.61 -25.05 12.93
C PRO A 565 -7.24 -25.11 13.64
#